data_4c782f14fc183e3f414cac6cc02cd84c
#
_entry.id   4c782f14fc183e3f414cac6cc02cd84c
#
_cell.length_a   1.000
_cell.length_b   1.000
_cell.length_c   1.000
_cell.angle_alpha   90.00
_cell.angle_beta   90.00
_cell.angle_gamma   90.00
#
_symmetry.space_group_name_H-M   'P 1'
#
loop_
_entity.id
_entity.type
_entity.pdbx_description
1 polymer ?
#
loop_
_entity_poly.entity_id
_entity_poly.type
_entity_poly.pdbx_seq_one_letter_code
_entity_poly.pdbx_strand_id
1 'polypeptide(L)'
;YFLYLCSNNHFIMRLHLKETQINSECRFTSGDLKDLEYISRYIFNKVEYARFNSTEKRFIGYTESGVKDAERWNQDGLADQTYGDLDAYCRPNAEYEIQNILSHTVEPLVKVKSVRSGSQRHSTMLVCSADGKEVKTDVTSTEELYDGDWYYQIHSYLELTPTSGETIACQVEHSSLPKPKIYNWDPSMSDGERNKVIIGASGLVLGLILSLAGVIYYKKKSTGEILLCCL
;
A
#
# COMPACT_ATOMS: atom_id res chain seq x y z
N TYR A 1 6.57 32.25 3.01
CA TYR A 1 7.30 31.59 1.92
C TYR A 1 7.53 32.58 0.78
N PHE A 2 8.77 32.64 0.31
CA PHE A 2 9.14 33.47 -0.81
C PHE A 2 9.49 32.55 -1.99
N LEU A 3 8.81 32.71 -3.11
CA LEU A 3 9.20 32.08 -4.37
C LEU A 3 10.07 33.07 -5.14
N TYR A 4 11.29 32.67 -5.43
CA TYR A 4 12.18 33.42 -6.31
C TYR A 4 11.96 32.93 -7.74
N LEU A 5 11.43 33.79 -8.57
CA LEU A 5 11.42 33.57 -10.02
C LEU A 5 12.53 34.42 -10.60
N CYS A 6 13.52 33.77 -11.20
CA CYS A 6 14.59 34.44 -11.92
C CYS A 6 14.16 34.59 -13.39
N SER A 7 13.90 35.82 -13.81
CA SER A 7 13.68 36.17 -15.20
C SER A 7 14.56 37.38 -15.51
N ASN A 8 15.42 37.26 -16.52
CA ASN A 8 16.32 38.32 -17.03
C ASN A 8 17.16 39.01 -15.94
N ASN A 9 17.80 38.21 -15.06
CA ASN A 9 18.60 38.70 -13.92
C ASN A 9 17.83 39.54 -12.88
N HIS A 10 16.50 39.49 -12.85
CA HIS A 10 15.68 40.10 -11.82
C HIS A 10 15.08 39.01 -10.92
N PHE A 11 15.28 39.13 -9.59
CA PHE A 11 14.62 38.29 -8.61
C PHE A 11 13.25 38.87 -8.29
N ILE A 12 12.19 38.13 -8.61
CA ILE A 12 10.83 38.49 -8.23
C ILE A 12 10.48 37.71 -6.95
N MET A 13 10.33 38.45 -5.85
CA MET A 13 9.88 37.88 -4.57
C MET A 13 8.36 37.93 -4.50
N ARG A 14 7.68 36.75 -4.49
CA ARG A 14 6.24 36.65 -4.22
C ARG A 14 6.01 36.29 -2.75
N LEU A 15 5.23 37.14 -2.07
CA LEU A 15 4.69 36.81 -0.76
C LEU A 15 3.62 35.70 -0.95
N HIS A 16 3.77 34.58 -0.25
CA HIS A 16 2.71 33.59 -0.18
C HIS A 16 1.54 34.11 0.69
N LEU A 17 0.34 33.70 0.30
CA LEU A 17 -0.85 33.86 1.13
C LEU A 17 -0.61 33.21 2.50
N LYS A 18 -1.04 33.90 3.52
CA LYS A 18 -1.12 33.32 4.87
C LYS A 18 -2.39 32.49 4.94
N GLU A 19 -2.29 31.31 5.51
CA GLU A 19 -3.41 30.37 5.61
C GLU A 19 -3.65 29.95 7.05
N THR A 20 -4.91 29.83 7.41
CA THR A 20 -5.36 29.23 8.66
C THR A 20 -6.16 27.97 8.32
N GLN A 21 -5.89 26.87 9.00
CA GLN A 21 -6.59 25.61 8.84
C GLN A 21 -7.05 25.10 10.22
N ILE A 22 -8.22 24.49 10.23
CA ILE A 22 -8.71 23.70 11.36
C ILE A 22 -8.98 22.32 10.83
N ASN A 23 -8.24 21.32 11.33
CA ASN A 23 -8.41 19.93 10.94
C ASN A 23 -9.10 19.17 12.08
N SER A 24 -10.28 18.64 11.81
CA SER A 24 -11.04 17.80 12.73
C SER A 24 -10.83 16.34 12.36
N GLU A 25 -10.35 15.55 13.31
CA GLU A 25 -10.08 14.12 13.15
C GLU A 25 -10.95 13.34 14.14
N CYS A 26 -11.68 12.35 13.64
CA CYS A 26 -12.38 11.36 14.46
C CYS A 26 -11.61 10.03 14.34
N ARG A 27 -11.07 9.53 15.42
CA ARG A 27 -10.27 8.30 15.45
C ARG A 27 -10.98 7.23 16.23
N PHE A 28 -11.04 6.02 15.68
CA PHE A 28 -11.59 4.83 16.34
C PHE A 28 -10.94 3.58 15.76
N THR A 29 -10.87 2.50 16.51
CA THR A 29 -10.30 1.22 16.07
C THR A 29 -11.35 0.13 15.90
N SER A 30 -12.50 0.27 16.56
CA SER A 30 -13.56 -0.73 16.53
C SER A 30 -14.93 -0.12 16.20
N GLY A 31 -15.80 -0.95 15.62
CA GLY A 31 -17.15 -0.53 15.24
C GLY A 31 -18.09 -0.26 16.41
N ASP A 32 -17.70 -0.56 17.66
CA ASP A 32 -18.49 -0.24 18.85
C ASP A 32 -18.21 1.18 19.39
N LEU A 33 -17.26 1.90 18.80
CA LEU A 33 -16.91 3.30 19.05
C LEU A 33 -16.61 3.62 20.53
N LYS A 34 -16.18 2.61 21.34
CA LYS A 34 -15.79 2.84 22.73
C LYS A 34 -14.51 3.63 22.88
N ASP A 35 -13.64 3.50 21.91
CA ASP A 35 -12.35 4.18 21.80
C ASP A 35 -12.37 5.42 20.89
N LEU A 36 -13.57 5.93 20.60
CA LEU A 36 -13.74 7.11 19.76
C LEU A 36 -13.03 8.33 20.38
N GLU A 37 -12.12 8.90 19.62
CA GLU A 37 -11.36 10.08 19.98
C GLU A 37 -11.59 11.21 18.99
N TYR A 38 -11.79 12.43 19.48
CA TYR A 38 -11.87 13.65 18.68
C TYR A 38 -10.63 14.50 18.88
N ILE A 39 -10.00 14.89 17.78
CA ILE A 39 -8.84 15.78 17.75
C ILE A 39 -9.15 16.95 16.83
N SER A 40 -9.04 18.18 17.33
CA SER A 40 -9.15 19.40 16.51
C SER A 40 -7.81 20.13 16.51
N ARG A 41 -7.17 20.21 15.35
CA ARG A 41 -5.85 20.83 15.15
C ARG A 41 -6.01 22.23 14.58
N TYR A 42 -5.34 23.19 15.20
CA TYR A 42 -5.29 24.57 14.77
C TYR A 42 -3.93 24.86 14.14
N ILE A 43 -3.94 25.14 12.84
CA ILE A 43 -2.73 25.23 12.02
C ILE A 43 -2.68 26.62 11.37
N PHE A 44 -1.56 27.30 11.51
CA PHE A 44 -1.30 28.57 10.85
C PHE A 44 -0.02 28.50 10.03
N ASN A 45 -0.09 28.85 8.75
CA ASN A 45 1.02 28.75 7.80
C ASN A 45 1.71 27.38 7.85
N LYS A 46 0.92 26.29 7.88
CA LYS A 46 1.38 24.88 7.93
C LYS A 46 2.02 24.44 9.25
N VAL A 47 1.99 25.30 10.28
CA VAL A 47 2.50 24.97 11.62
C VAL A 47 1.32 24.79 12.56
N GLU A 48 1.19 23.59 13.13
CA GLU A 48 0.23 23.34 14.21
C GLU A 48 0.66 24.11 15.46
N TYR A 49 -0.17 25.04 15.92
CA TYR A 49 0.15 25.87 17.08
C TYR A 49 -0.65 25.50 18.33
N ALA A 50 -1.83 24.87 18.17
CA ALA A 50 -2.64 24.37 19.26
C ALA A 50 -3.49 23.17 18.80
N ARG A 51 -3.95 22.37 19.75
CA ARG A 51 -4.79 21.19 19.51
C ARG A 51 -5.76 20.98 20.67
N PHE A 52 -6.99 20.66 20.36
CA PHE A 52 -7.90 20.01 21.32
C PHE A 52 -7.74 18.49 21.21
N ASN A 53 -7.76 17.82 22.35
CA ASN A 53 -7.79 16.35 22.42
C ASN A 53 -8.89 15.92 23.39
N SER A 54 -9.84 15.11 22.92
CA SER A 54 -10.97 14.66 23.73
C SER A 54 -10.58 13.69 24.85
N THR A 55 -9.49 12.92 24.65
CA THR A 55 -8.95 12.03 25.71
C THR A 55 -8.37 12.86 26.85
N GLU A 56 -7.67 13.94 26.55
CA GLU A 56 -7.13 14.90 27.52
C GLU A 56 -8.20 15.87 28.05
N LYS A 57 -9.31 16.02 27.32
CA LYS A 57 -10.42 16.97 27.57
C LYS A 57 -9.96 18.42 27.68
N ARG A 58 -8.94 18.81 26.91
CA ARG A 58 -8.37 20.13 26.95
C ARG A 58 -7.66 20.52 25.67
N PHE A 59 -7.43 21.82 25.52
CA PHE A 59 -6.51 22.37 24.51
C PHE A 59 -5.06 22.28 25.01
N ILE A 60 -4.14 21.98 24.08
CA ILE A 60 -2.69 21.93 24.28
C ILE A 60 -2.04 22.85 23.25
N GLY A 61 -1.16 23.74 23.69
CA GLY A 61 -0.41 24.63 22.81
C GLY A 61 0.99 24.10 22.52
N TYR A 62 1.45 24.27 21.28
CA TYR A 62 2.76 23.81 20.80
C TYR A 62 3.71 24.94 20.45
N THR A 63 3.22 26.18 20.41
CA THR A 63 4.00 27.40 20.21
C THR A 63 3.74 28.35 21.36
N GLU A 64 4.57 29.39 21.54
CA GLU A 64 4.36 30.38 22.61
C GLU A 64 2.97 31.02 22.53
N SER A 65 2.51 31.38 21.34
CA SER A 65 1.15 31.90 21.15
C SER A 65 0.08 30.82 21.38
N GLY A 66 0.34 29.59 20.92
CA GLY A 66 -0.58 28.46 21.11
C GLY A 66 -0.79 28.10 22.58
N VAL A 67 0.24 28.17 23.41
CA VAL A 67 0.09 27.96 24.87
C VAL A 67 -0.83 28.99 25.49
N LYS A 68 -0.64 30.27 25.15
CA LYS A 68 -1.50 31.37 25.65
C LYS A 68 -2.96 31.19 25.19
N ASP A 69 -3.17 30.80 23.95
CA ASP A 69 -4.51 30.53 23.42
C ASP A 69 -5.14 29.32 24.08
N ALA A 70 -4.41 28.20 24.22
CA ALA A 70 -4.89 26.99 24.87
C ALA A 70 -5.29 27.23 26.33
N GLU A 71 -4.48 27.97 27.10
CA GLU A 71 -4.79 28.35 28.47
C GLU A 71 -6.09 29.17 28.55
N ARG A 72 -6.24 30.17 27.69
CA ARG A 72 -7.46 30.97 27.61
C ARG A 72 -8.67 30.13 27.25
N TRP A 73 -8.61 29.32 26.21
CA TRP A 73 -9.71 28.46 25.76
C TRP A 73 -10.14 27.43 26.82
N ASN A 74 -9.19 26.92 27.57
CA ASN A 74 -9.49 26.00 28.69
C ASN A 74 -10.19 26.75 29.86
N GLN A 75 -9.83 28.01 30.13
CA GLN A 75 -10.44 28.83 31.17
C GLN A 75 -11.85 29.32 30.79
N ASP A 76 -12.04 29.63 29.50
CA ASP A 76 -13.30 30.21 28.99
C ASP A 76 -14.39 29.13 28.76
N GLY A 77 -14.13 27.87 29.07
CA GLY A 77 -15.09 26.76 28.90
C GLY A 77 -15.20 26.26 27.46
N LEU A 78 -14.36 26.74 26.52
CA LEU A 78 -14.36 26.26 25.15
C LEU A 78 -13.98 24.79 25.05
N ALA A 79 -13.15 24.27 25.97
CA ALA A 79 -12.79 22.86 26.03
C ALA A 79 -13.99 21.96 26.24
N ASP A 80 -14.91 22.32 27.16
CA ASP A 80 -16.13 21.54 27.42
C ASP A 80 -17.09 21.59 26.22
N GLN A 81 -17.20 22.75 25.58
CA GLN A 81 -18.00 22.88 24.35
C GLN A 81 -17.43 22.01 23.24
N THR A 82 -16.12 22.08 22.99
CA THR A 82 -15.43 21.29 21.94
C THR A 82 -15.47 19.80 22.25
N TYR A 83 -15.47 19.40 23.54
CA TYR A 83 -15.67 18.01 23.93
C TYR A 83 -17.03 17.46 23.47
N GLY A 84 -18.07 18.30 23.45
CA GLY A 84 -19.38 17.94 22.94
C GLY A 84 -19.39 17.49 21.48
N ASP A 85 -18.42 17.93 20.68
CA ASP A 85 -18.29 17.54 19.28
C ASP A 85 -17.94 16.04 19.11
N LEU A 86 -17.43 15.39 20.17
CA LEU A 86 -17.23 13.94 20.15
C LEU A 86 -18.54 13.19 19.85
N ASP A 87 -19.63 13.59 20.51
CA ASP A 87 -20.94 12.97 20.32
C ASP A 87 -21.78 13.66 19.24
N ALA A 88 -21.64 14.98 19.06
CA ALA A 88 -22.43 15.73 18.09
C ALA A 88 -21.92 15.62 16.66
N TYR A 89 -20.61 15.43 16.47
CA TYR A 89 -19.96 15.40 15.16
C TYR A 89 -19.29 14.05 14.87
N CYS A 90 -18.38 13.58 15.74
CA CYS A 90 -17.62 12.36 15.45
C CYS A 90 -18.48 11.10 15.45
N ARG A 91 -19.31 10.90 16.47
CA ARG A 91 -20.10 9.68 16.60
C ARG A 91 -21.03 9.41 15.41
N PRO A 92 -21.88 10.34 14.97
CA PRO A 92 -22.77 10.09 13.83
C PRO A 92 -22.02 9.88 12.52
N ASN A 93 -20.88 10.56 12.32
CA ASN A 93 -20.04 10.37 11.14
C ASN A 93 -19.38 9.00 11.16
N ALA A 94 -18.78 8.60 12.28
CA ALA A 94 -18.18 7.27 12.43
C ALA A 94 -19.20 6.13 12.24
N GLU A 95 -20.40 6.26 12.80
CA GLU A 95 -21.48 5.30 12.59
C GLU A 95 -21.86 5.19 11.09
N TYR A 96 -21.96 6.32 10.41
CA TYR A 96 -22.21 6.34 8.98
C TYR A 96 -21.08 5.68 8.18
N GLU A 97 -19.82 5.98 8.51
CA GLU A 97 -18.64 5.41 7.85
C GLU A 97 -18.57 3.90 8.05
N ILE A 98 -18.85 3.41 9.28
CA ILE A 98 -18.89 1.98 9.59
C ILE A 98 -19.96 1.28 8.75
N GLN A 99 -21.15 1.83 8.67
CA GLN A 99 -22.27 1.21 7.97
C GLN A 99 -22.12 1.25 6.45
N ASN A 100 -21.59 2.33 5.89
CA ASN A 100 -21.66 2.58 4.45
C ASN A 100 -20.30 2.48 3.74
N ILE A 101 -19.19 2.52 4.47
CA ILE A 101 -17.84 2.47 3.89
C ILE A 101 -17.10 1.24 4.39
N LEU A 102 -16.88 1.13 5.70
CA LEU A 102 -16.06 0.08 6.30
C LEU A 102 -16.72 -1.30 6.28
N SER A 103 -18.05 -1.37 6.07
CA SER A 103 -18.77 -2.63 5.85
C SER A 103 -18.45 -3.26 4.49
N HIS A 104 -17.98 -2.46 3.52
CA HIS A 104 -17.57 -2.94 2.21
C HIS A 104 -16.11 -3.38 2.23
N THR A 105 -15.90 -4.67 2.43
CA THR A 105 -14.57 -5.26 2.43
C THR A 105 -14.37 -6.16 1.22
N VAL A 106 -13.18 -6.11 0.62
CA VAL A 106 -12.77 -6.94 -0.52
C VAL A 106 -11.64 -7.84 -0.06
N GLU A 107 -11.61 -9.08 -0.56
CA GLU A 107 -10.53 -10.03 -0.26
C GLU A 107 -9.20 -9.48 -0.77
N PRO A 108 -8.13 -9.48 0.06
CA PRO A 108 -6.83 -8.96 -0.34
C PRO A 108 -6.18 -9.84 -1.41
N LEU A 109 -5.54 -9.19 -2.39
CA LEU A 109 -4.71 -9.87 -3.37
C LEU A 109 -3.31 -10.10 -2.81
N VAL A 110 -3.01 -11.34 -2.46
CA VAL A 110 -1.73 -11.71 -1.85
C VAL A 110 -0.77 -12.31 -2.87
N LYS A 111 0.48 -11.86 -2.84
CA LYS A 111 1.58 -12.42 -3.65
C LYS A 111 2.79 -12.67 -2.75
N VAL A 112 3.30 -13.89 -2.78
CA VAL A 112 4.57 -14.25 -2.13
C VAL A 112 5.62 -14.44 -3.21
N LYS A 113 6.72 -13.69 -3.13
CA LYS A 113 7.80 -13.76 -4.12
C LYS A 113 9.16 -13.59 -3.44
N SER A 114 10.19 -14.18 -4.04
CA SER A 114 11.56 -13.93 -3.64
C SER A 114 12.15 -12.72 -4.37
N VAL A 115 12.89 -11.90 -3.62
CA VAL A 115 13.67 -10.78 -4.17
C VAL A 115 15.11 -11.01 -3.76
N ARG A 116 16.07 -10.80 -4.64
CA ARG A 116 17.48 -10.92 -4.31
C ARG A 116 17.87 -9.82 -3.34
N SER A 117 18.39 -10.20 -2.17
CA SER A 117 19.00 -9.24 -1.25
C SER A 117 20.30 -8.70 -1.85
N GLY A 118 20.44 -7.36 -1.90
CA GLY A 118 21.63 -6.73 -2.49
C GLY A 118 22.91 -6.87 -1.67
N SER A 119 22.86 -7.39 -0.44
CA SER A 119 23.97 -7.34 0.50
C SER A 119 24.70 -8.67 0.73
N GLN A 120 24.10 -9.82 0.41
CA GLN A 120 24.74 -11.13 0.60
C GLN A 120 24.38 -12.10 -0.53
N ARG A 121 25.38 -12.83 -1.03
CA ARG A 121 25.24 -13.76 -2.16
C ARG A 121 24.29 -14.96 -1.90
N HIS A 122 23.88 -15.19 -0.66
CA HIS A 122 23.12 -16.38 -0.24
C HIS A 122 21.82 -16.06 0.51
N SER A 123 21.48 -14.79 0.75
CA SER A 123 20.22 -14.44 1.41
C SER A 123 19.14 -14.15 0.38
N THR A 124 17.97 -14.74 0.59
CA THR A 124 16.75 -14.49 -0.18
C THR A 124 15.81 -13.65 0.68
N MET A 125 15.33 -12.55 0.15
CA MET A 125 14.29 -11.76 0.79
C MET A 125 12.95 -12.22 0.23
N LEU A 126 12.08 -12.74 1.08
CA LEU A 126 10.69 -13.02 0.72
C LEU A 126 9.85 -11.77 0.97
N VAL A 127 9.00 -11.48 0.02
CA VAL A 127 8.02 -10.40 0.11
C VAL A 127 6.64 -11.01 0.14
N CYS A 128 5.95 -10.86 1.25
CA CYS A 128 4.53 -11.08 1.35
C CYS A 128 3.84 -9.71 1.16
N SER A 129 3.09 -9.56 0.10
CA SER A 129 2.31 -8.35 -0.17
C SER A 129 0.86 -8.67 0.07
N ALA A 130 0.27 -8.04 1.07
CA ALA A 130 -1.13 -8.19 1.43
C ALA A 130 -1.68 -6.86 1.91
N ASP A 131 -2.96 -6.71 1.75
CA ASP A 131 -3.75 -5.67 2.38
C ASP A 131 -4.16 -6.18 3.77
N GLY A 132 -3.45 -5.76 4.82
CA GLY A 132 -3.80 -6.07 6.23
C GLY A 132 -2.82 -6.93 7.06
N LYS A 133 -2.66 -6.60 8.21
CA LYS A 133 -1.87 -6.68 9.43
C LYS A 133 -1.25 -8.02 9.84
N GLU A 134 0.01 -7.91 10.25
CA GLU A 134 0.84 -8.60 11.25
C GLU A 134 1.58 -9.89 10.90
N VAL A 135 2.94 -9.81 10.99
CA VAL A 135 3.83 -10.97 11.17
C VAL A 135 4.84 -10.68 12.29
N LYS A 136 5.05 -11.65 13.20
CA LYS A 136 5.94 -11.58 14.35
C LYS A 136 7.34 -12.08 14.00
N THR A 137 8.37 -11.36 14.51
CA THR A 137 9.81 -11.66 14.56
C THR A 137 10.56 -11.73 13.22
N ASP A 138 11.62 -10.92 13.13
CA ASP A 138 12.57 -10.80 12.01
C ASP A 138 11.94 -10.36 10.66
N VAL A 139 10.74 -9.82 10.69
CA VAL A 139 10.03 -9.30 9.54
C VAL A 139 10.02 -7.78 9.58
N THR A 140 10.45 -7.17 8.51
CA THR A 140 10.30 -5.72 8.29
C THR A 140 9.11 -5.49 7.39
N SER A 141 8.13 -4.72 7.86
CA SER A 141 6.96 -4.36 7.06
C SER A 141 6.96 -2.87 6.74
N THR A 142 6.44 -2.53 5.58
CA THR A 142 6.09 -1.14 5.27
C THR A 142 4.87 -0.72 6.08
N GLU A 143 4.68 0.59 6.23
CA GLU A 143 3.38 1.12 6.61
C GLU A 143 2.36 0.86 5.49
N GLU A 144 1.08 1.02 5.81
CA GLU A 144 0.00 0.95 4.82
C GLU A 144 0.18 2.08 3.79
N LEU A 145 0.29 1.70 2.52
CA LEU A 145 0.44 2.63 1.41
C LEU A 145 -0.90 2.73 0.67
N TYR A 146 -1.49 3.91 0.71
CA TYR A 146 -2.72 4.18 -0.03
C TYR A 146 -2.44 4.36 -1.53
N ASP A 147 -3.16 3.63 -2.39
CA ASP A 147 -2.92 3.63 -3.85
C ASP A 147 -3.82 4.61 -4.63
N GLY A 148 -4.76 5.28 -3.95
CA GLY A 148 -5.67 6.24 -4.56
C GLY A 148 -7.03 5.67 -4.98
N ASP A 149 -7.19 4.36 -5.03
CA ASP A 149 -8.41 3.67 -5.49
C ASP A 149 -9.18 2.98 -4.35
N TRP A 150 -9.09 3.51 -3.13
CA TRP A 150 -9.67 2.94 -1.91
C TRP A 150 -9.04 1.62 -1.46
N TYR A 151 -7.86 1.28 -1.98
CA TYR A 151 -7.06 0.14 -1.57
C TYR A 151 -5.78 0.59 -0.87
N TYR A 152 -5.29 -0.29 -0.01
CA TYR A 152 -4.00 -0.14 0.65
C TYR A 152 -3.09 -1.29 0.24
N GLN A 153 -1.79 -1.04 0.27
CA GLN A 153 -0.77 -2.04 0.02
C GLN A 153 0.15 -2.14 1.23
N ILE A 154 0.43 -3.37 1.64
CA ILE A 154 1.44 -3.67 2.65
C ILE A 154 2.44 -4.64 2.06
N HIS A 155 3.71 -4.41 2.31
CA HIS A 155 4.80 -5.31 1.95
C HIS A 155 5.53 -5.74 3.22
N SER A 156 5.53 -7.04 3.49
CA SER A 156 6.30 -7.64 4.57
C SER A 156 7.49 -8.40 4.02
N TYR A 157 8.67 -8.17 4.57
CA TYR A 157 9.94 -8.70 4.11
C TYR A 157 10.52 -9.63 5.16
N LEU A 158 10.83 -10.84 4.78
CA LEU A 158 11.56 -11.82 5.60
C LEU A 158 12.90 -12.11 4.91
N GLU A 159 13.99 -11.83 5.59
CA GLU A 159 15.33 -12.21 5.15
C GLU A 159 15.69 -13.60 5.70
N LEU A 160 16.02 -14.53 4.81
CA LEU A 160 16.34 -15.90 5.18
C LEU A 160 17.37 -16.51 4.24
N THR A 161 18.02 -17.54 4.72
CA THR A 161 18.84 -18.44 3.90
C THR A 161 18.06 -19.74 3.71
N PRO A 162 17.49 -20.01 2.52
CA PRO A 162 16.65 -21.18 2.33
C PRO A 162 17.42 -22.47 2.58
N THR A 163 16.85 -23.36 3.38
CA THR A 163 17.36 -24.72 3.60
C THR A 163 16.51 -25.71 2.81
N SER A 164 17.16 -26.79 2.34
CA SER A 164 16.48 -27.83 1.56
C SER A 164 15.39 -28.51 2.40
N GLY A 165 14.15 -28.50 1.91
CA GLY A 165 13.01 -29.10 2.59
C GLY A 165 12.24 -28.17 3.54
N GLU A 166 12.67 -26.92 3.70
CA GLU A 166 11.94 -25.95 4.49
C GLU A 166 10.77 -25.37 3.68
N THR A 167 9.59 -25.38 4.30
CA THR A 167 8.38 -24.76 3.75
C THR A 167 8.11 -23.43 4.44
N ILE A 168 8.04 -22.37 3.66
CA ILE A 168 7.77 -21.03 4.17
C ILE A 168 6.42 -20.59 3.62
N ALA A 169 5.61 -19.99 4.48
CA ALA A 169 4.28 -19.52 4.12
C ALA A 169 4.02 -18.13 4.71
N CYS A 170 3.22 -17.35 4.00
CA CYS A 170 2.65 -16.11 4.48
C CYS A 170 1.21 -16.38 4.95
N GLN A 171 0.92 -16.12 6.21
CA GLN A 171 -0.44 -16.15 6.75
C GLN A 171 -1.01 -14.73 6.71
N VAL A 172 -2.20 -14.59 6.15
CA VAL A 172 -2.90 -13.31 6.01
C VAL A 172 -4.20 -13.37 6.78
N GLU A 173 -4.37 -12.40 7.66
CA GLU A 173 -5.59 -12.13 8.42
C GLU A 173 -6.17 -10.81 7.91
N HIS A 174 -7.44 -10.83 7.53
CA HIS A 174 -8.13 -9.64 7.02
C HIS A 174 -9.61 -9.72 7.38
N SER A 175 -10.26 -8.56 7.57
CA SER A 175 -11.69 -8.47 7.94
C SER A 175 -12.63 -9.13 6.95
N SER A 176 -12.28 -9.21 5.66
CA SER A 176 -13.05 -9.91 4.63
C SER A 176 -12.89 -11.42 4.65
N LEU A 177 -11.90 -11.95 5.38
CA LEU A 177 -11.61 -13.38 5.42
C LEU A 177 -12.20 -14.00 6.70
N PRO A 178 -13.06 -15.03 6.59
CA PRO A 178 -13.64 -15.70 7.75
C PRO A 178 -12.62 -16.49 8.58
N LYS A 179 -11.46 -16.79 7.99
CA LYS A 179 -10.32 -17.48 8.62
C LYS A 179 -9.03 -16.98 7.99
N PRO A 180 -7.89 -17.03 8.73
CA PRO A 180 -6.58 -16.75 8.17
C PRO A 180 -6.30 -17.59 6.93
N LYS A 181 -5.77 -16.97 5.87
CA LYS A 181 -5.43 -17.62 4.61
C LYS A 181 -3.92 -17.78 4.50
N ILE A 182 -3.47 -18.98 4.11
CA ILE A 182 -2.05 -19.34 4.04
C ILE A 182 -1.62 -19.39 2.57
N TYR A 183 -0.56 -18.68 2.24
CA TYR A 183 0.06 -18.64 0.92
C TYR A 183 1.47 -19.19 1.03
N ASN A 184 1.70 -20.36 0.47
CA ASN A 184 3.01 -21.02 0.49
C ASN A 184 3.96 -20.37 -0.51
N TRP A 185 5.20 -20.20 -0.09
CA TRP A 185 6.28 -19.84 -0.99
C TRP A 185 6.81 -21.11 -1.68
N ASP A 186 6.88 -21.06 -3.01
CA ASP A 186 7.49 -22.13 -3.82
C ASP A 186 8.91 -21.70 -4.24
N PRO A 187 9.96 -22.34 -3.70
CA PRO A 187 11.33 -22.02 -4.05
C PRO A 187 11.74 -22.48 -5.46
N SER A 188 10.93 -23.31 -6.12
CA SER A 188 11.34 -24.05 -7.30
C SER A 188 11.58 -23.20 -8.55
N MET A 189 10.98 -22.02 -8.66
CA MET A 189 11.25 -21.05 -9.74
C MET A 189 10.85 -19.64 -9.39
N SER A 190 11.75 -18.68 -9.63
CA SER A 190 11.36 -17.27 -9.69
C SER A 190 10.43 -17.04 -10.90
N ASP A 191 9.49 -16.08 -10.80
CA ASP A 191 8.58 -15.74 -11.92
C ASP A 191 9.34 -15.45 -13.23
N GLY A 192 10.54 -14.89 -13.12
CA GLY A 192 11.41 -14.63 -14.28
C GLY A 192 11.99 -15.90 -14.90
N GLU A 193 12.31 -16.93 -14.12
CA GLU A 193 12.81 -18.21 -14.62
C GLU A 193 11.68 -19.04 -15.21
N ARG A 194 10.53 -19.06 -14.56
CA ARG A 194 9.33 -19.73 -15.07
C ARG A 194 8.89 -19.16 -16.43
N ASN A 195 8.89 -17.83 -16.58
CA ASN A 195 8.58 -17.20 -17.87
C ASN A 195 9.60 -17.54 -18.95
N LYS A 196 10.90 -17.61 -18.64
CA LYS A 196 11.92 -18.04 -19.60
C LYS A 196 11.72 -19.50 -20.06
N VAL A 197 11.35 -20.39 -19.15
CA VAL A 197 11.05 -21.78 -19.47
C VAL A 197 9.80 -21.87 -20.35
N ILE A 198 8.74 -21.14 -20.05
CA ILE A 198 7.51 -21.12 -20.84
C ILE A 198 7.78 -20.58 -22.25
N ILE A 199 8.51 -19.48 -22.37
CA ILE A 199 8.88 -18.90 -23.69
C ILE A 199 9.77 -19.87 -24.47
N GLY A 200 10.75 -20.47 -23.81
CA GLY A 200 11.63 -21.47 -24.43
C GLY A 200 10.87 -22.69 -24.93
N ALA A 201 9.99 -23.25 -24.12
CA ALA A 201 9.16 -24.42 -24.48
C ALA A 201 8.20 -24.10 -25.63
N SER A 202 7.53 -22.94 -25.62
CA SER A 202 6.63 -22.53 -26.71
C SER A 202 7.37 -22.29 -28.02
N GLY A 203 8.58 -21.71 -27.97
CA GLY A 203 9.44 -21.54 -29.14
C GLY A 203 9.90 -22.87 -29.74
N LEU A 204 10.22 -23.84 -28.89
CA LEU A 204 10.62 -25.20 -29.32
C LEU A 204 9.47 -25.93 -30.00
N VAL A 205 8.26 -25.89 -29.44
CA VAL A 205 7.06 -26.47 -30.05
C VAL A 205 6.77 -25.84 -31.41
N LEU A 206 6.82 -24.53 -31.51
CA LEU A 206 6.61 -23.78 -32.76
C LEU A 206 7.66 -24.15 -33.81
N GLY A 207 8.93 -24.26 -33.41
CA GLY A 207 10.03 -24.69 -34.29
C GLY A 207 9.84 -26.11 -34.83
N LEU A 208 9.38 -27.04 -34.00
CA LEU A 208 9.06 -28.42 -34.42
C LEU A 208 7.90 -28.44 -35.44
N ILE A 209 6.85 -27.69 -35.22
CA ILE A 209 5.71 -27.60 -36.13
C ILE A 209 6.15 -27.06 -37.49
N LEU A 210 6.93 -25.98 -37.52
CA LEU A 210 7.44 -25.36 -38.74
C LEU A 210 8.39 -26.32 -39.48
N SER A 211 9.24 -27.05 -38.77
CA SER A 211 10.14 -28.06 -39.33
C SER A 211 9.37 -29.21 -40.01
N LEU A 212 8.36 -29.74 -39.32
CA LEU A 212 7.50 -30.79 -39.88
C LEU A 212 6.72 -30.32 -41.11
N ALA A 213 6.16 -29.11 -41.05
CA ALA A 213 5.48 -28.49 -42.18
C ALA A 213 6.43 -28.30 -43.38
N GLY A 214 7.67 -27.85 -43.15
CA GLY A 214 8.72 -27.71 -44.16
C GLY A 214 9.08 -29.05 -44.80
N VAL A 215 9.25 -30.11 -43.99
CA VAL A 215 9.53 -31.49 -44.53
C VAL A 215 8.38 -32.00 -45.38
N ILE A 216 7.14 -31.81 -44.93
CA ILE A 216 5.93 -32.24 -45.68
C ILE A 216 5.84 -31.49 -47.01
N TYR A 217 6.05 -30.18 -46.95
CA TYR A 217 6.05 -29.34 -48.16
C TYR A 217 7.14 -29.77 -49.16
N TYR A 218 8.36 -30.00 -48.67
CA TYR A 218 9.48 -30.45 -49.51
C TYR A 218 9.21 -31.79 -50.16
N LYS A 219 8.70 -32.78 -49.38
CA LYS A 219 8.32 -34.08 -49.92
C LYS A 219 7.22 -34.00 -50.99
N LYS A 220 6.19 -33.16 -50.76
CA LYS A 220 5.11 -32.95 -51.72
C LYS A 220 5.61 -32.30 -53.04
N LYS A 221 6.53 -31.34 -52.93
CA LYS A 221 7.15 -30.70 -54.07
C LYS A 221 8.05 -31.68 -54.86
N SER A 222 8.88 -32.46 -54.18
CA SER A 222 9.77 -33.45 -54.77
C SER A 222 8.99 -34.56 -55.49
N THR A 223 7.83 -34.97 -54.93
CA THR A 223 6.96 -35.98 -55.59
C THR A 223 6.25 -35.41 -56.84
N GLY A 224 5.97 -34.08 -56.85
CA GLY A 224 5.38 -33.39 -58.00
C GLY A 224 6.35 -33.22 -59.16
N GLU A 225 7.66 -33.06 -58.91
CA GLU A 225 8.68 -32.95 -59.97
C GLU A 225 8.98 -34.31 -60.67
N ILE A 226 8.79 -35.43 -59.94
CA ILE A 226 8.97 -36.77 -60.56
C ILE A 226 7.85 -37.10 -61.55
N LEU A 227 6.69 -36.46 -61.47
CA LEU A 227 5.59 -36.65 -62.41
C LEU A 227 5.76 -35.83 -63.71
N LEU A 228 6.65 -34.86 -63.77
CA LEU A 228 6.92 -34.04 -64.93
C LEU A 228 8.05 -34.57 -65.81
N CYS A 229 8.82 -35.54 -65.34
CA CYS A 229 9.91 -36.18 -66.10
C CYS A 229 9.51 -37.46 -66.89
N CYS A 230 8.22 -37.86 -66.83
CA CYS A 230 7.70 -39.07 -67.51
C CYS A 230 6.63 -38.74 -68.59
N LEU A 231 6.63 -37.53 -69.15
CA LEU A 231 5.86 -37.18 -70.35
C LEU A 231 6.88 -36.70 -71.43
#